data_66d877986aa3cef5e0da66d8611b6505
#
_entry.id   66d877986aa3cef5e0da66d8611b6505
#
_cell.length_a   1.000
_cell.length_b   1.000
_cell.length_c   1.000
_cell.angle_alpha   90.00
_cell.angle_beta   90.00
_cell.angle_gamma   90.00
#
_symmetry.space_group_name_H-M   'P 1'
#
loop_
_entity.id
_entity.type
_entity.pdbx_description
1 polymer ?
#
loop_
_entity_poly.entity_id
_entity_poly.type
_entity_poly.pdbx_seq_one_letter_code
_entity_poly.pdbx_strand_id
1 'polypeptide(L)'
;METSVPGLTGVGCATFTQRPTPVCVAVDEYLSPFLLGRRVSEIEDIWQSSFVSSYWRSGPVLNNALSGVDQALWDIKGKLANMPVHDLLGGKTRKAAPVYVHASGDTFEEVIEEAREYIAMGTYSGQH
;
A
#
# COMPACT_ATOMS: atom_id res chain seq x y z
N MET A 1 10.32 -4.81 2.43
CA MET A 1 10.93 -4.97 3.78
C MET A 1 11.49 -6.37 3.90
N GLU A 2 12.72 -6.51 4.35
CA GLU A 2 13.36 -7.80 4.62
C GLU A 2 13.45 -8.03 6.13
N THR A 3 13.51 -9.31 6.54
CA THR A 3 13.66 -9.69 7.94
C THR A 3 14.97 -10.46 8.16
N SER A 4 15.34 -10.72 9.42
CA SER A 4 16.47 -11.58 9.76
C SER A 4 16.23 -13.06 9.45
N VAL A 5 14.99 -13.44 9.12
CA VAL A 5 14.62 -14.80 8.70
C VAL A 5 14.79 -14.91 7.18
N PRO A 6 15.69 -15.76 6.67
CA PRO A 6 15.89 -15.90 5.23
C PRO A 6 14.60 -16.22 4.48
N GLY A 7 14.31 -15.45 3.42
CA GLY A 7 13.13 -15.61 2.59
C GLY A 7 11.83 -15.02 3.16
N LEU A 8 11.81 -14.56 4.40
CA LEU A 8 10.66 -13.87 4.98
C LEU A 8 10.77 -12.38 4.70
N THR A 9 9.98 -11.93 3.74
CA THR A 9 9.91 -10.53 3.31
C THR A 9 8.47 -10.05 3.30
N GLY A 10 8.25 -8.74 3.42
CA GLY A 10 6.96 -8.11 3.26
C GLY A 10 6.99 -7.01 2.21
N VAL A 11 5.89 -6.85 1.51
CA VAL A 11 5.68 -5.78 0.53
C VAL A 11 4.61 -4.82 0.99
N GLY A 12 4.82 -3.55 0.70
CA GLY A 12 3.86 -2.49 0.96
C GLY A 12 4.01 -1.39 -0.06
N CYS A 13 2.97 -0.60 -0.27
CA CYS A 13 2.94 0.48 -1.23
C CYS A 13 2.95 1.84 -0.52
N ALA A 14 4.06 2.55 -0.60
CA ALA A 14 4.20 3.92 -0.11
C ALA A 14 4.06 4.89 -1.29
N THR A 15 2.81 5.15 -1.69
CA THR A 15 2.52 5.84 -2.94
C THR A 15 2.10 7.30 -2.72
N PHE A 16 2.78 8.23 -3.40
CA PHE A 16 2.33 9.59 -3.64
C PHE A 16 2.72 9.97 -5.07
N THR A 17 1.85 9.66 -6.01
CA THR A 17 2.12 9.68 -7.46
C THR A 17 2.70 11.00 -7.98
N GLN A 18 2.24 12.14 -7.45
CA GLN A 18 2.71 13.45 -7.88
C GLN A 18 4.06 13.85 -7.26
N ARG A 19 4.49 13.23 -6.18
CA ARG A 19 5.72 13.55 -5.44
C ARG A 19 6.31 12.31 -4.77
N PRO A 20 6.78 11.31 -5.54
CA PRO A 20 7.26 10.04 -4.98
C PRO A 20 8.58 10.17 -4.22
N THR A 21 9.50 11.02 -4.70
CA THR A 21 10.84 11.16 -4.11
C THR A 21 10.84 11.52 -2.62
N PRO A 22 10.04 12.49 -2.13
CA PRO A 22 9.97 12.77 -0.70
C PRO A 22 9.51 11.57 0.14
N VAL A 23 8.65 10.71 -0.41
CA VAL A 23 8.20 9.49 0.27
C VAL A 23 9.34 8.48 0.37
N CYS A 24 10.10 8.29 -0.72
CA CYS A 24 11.29 7.43 -0.70
C CYS A 24 12.30 7.91 0.35
N VAL A 25 12.60 9.20 0.39
CA VAL A 25 13.50 9.79 1.38
C VAL A 25 12.98 9.58 2.82
N ALA A 26 11.68 9.76 3.05
CA ALA A 26 11.08 9.53 4.37
C ALA A 26 11.21 8.06 4.81
N VAL A 27 11.09 7.12 3.89
CA VAL A 27 11.31 5.70 4.17
C VAL A 27 12.79 5.40 4.41
N ASP A 28 13.67 5.84 3.52
CA ASP A 28 15.06 5.42 3.51
C ASP A 28 15.88 6.07 4.64
N GLU A 29 15.70 7.37 4.85
CA GLU A 29 16.51 8.14 5.79
C GLU A 29 15.96 8.13 7.23
N TYR A 30 14.66 7.91 7.41
CA TYR A 30 14.03 8.03 8.73
C TYR A 30 13.37 6.74 9.20
N LEU A 31 12.51 6.11 8.40
CA LEU A 31 11.80 4.91 8.85
C LEU A 31 12.70 3.67 8.83
N SER A 32 13.51 3.47 7.79
CA SER A 32 14.37 2.29 7.70
C SER A 32 15.37 2.18 8.85
N PRO A 33 16.14 3.21 9.22
CA PRO A 33 17.01 3.14 10.40
C PRO A 33 16.24 2.91 11.71
N PHE A 34 15.05 3.50 11.83
CA PHE A 34 14.20 3.34 13.01
C PHE A 34 13.67 1.90 13.18
N LEU A 35 13.45 1.20 12.07
CA LEU A 35 12.92 -0.17 12.06
C LEU A 35 13.97 -1.25 12.30
N LEU A 36 15.24 -0.94 12.08
CA LEU A 36 16.32 -1.91 12.26
C LEU A 36 16.35 -2.46 13.68
N GLY A 37 16.32 -3.80 13.78
CA GLY A 37 16.34 -4.51 15.06
C GLY A 37 14.99 -4.58 15.78
N ARG A 38 13.92 -3.98 15.26
CA ARG A 38 12.58 -4.10 15.83
C ARG A 38 11.95 -5.45 15.48
N ARG A 39 11.05 -5.90 16.33
CA ARG A 39 10.31 -7.15 16.13
C ARG A 39 9.14 -6.90 15.19
N VAL A 40 9.13 -7.58 14.05
CA VAL A 40 8.07 -7.46 13.03
C VAL A 40 6.67 -7.86 13.53
N SER A 41 6.58 -8.54 14.67
CA SER A 41 5.31 -8.89 15.32
C SER A 41 4.66 -7.72 16.08
N GLU A 42 5.42 -6.68 16.38
CA GLU A 42 4.97 -5.52 17.19
C GLU A 42 4.45 -4.39 16.27
N ILE A 43 3.48 -4.73 15.37
CA ILE A 43 3.00 -3.84 14.32
C ILE A 43 2.44 -2.55 14.90
N GLU A 44 1.59 -2.64 15.92
CA GLU A 44 0.98 -1.47 16.55
C GLU A 44 2.00 -0.57 17.25
N ASP A 45 2.99 -1.14 17.93
CA ASP A 45 4.06 -0.38 18.55
C ASP A 45 4.92 0.34 17.50
N ILE A 46 5.26 -0.37 16.41
CA ILE A 46 6.00 0.23 15.30
C ILE A 46 5.19 1.37 14.67
N TRP A 47 3.90 1.17 14.43
CA TRP A 47 3.04 2.20 13.86
C TRP A 47 2.95 3.44 14.76
N GLN A 48 2.60 3.25 16.03
CA GLN A 48 2.47 4.33 16.99
C GLN A 48 3.79 5.08 17.19
N SER A 49 4.88 4.35 17.38
CA SER A 49 6.22 4.93 17.57
C SER A 49 6.68 5.70 16.32
N SER A 50 6.43 5.16 15.13
CA SER A 50 6.77 5.85 13.87
C SER A 50 5.94 7.12 13.70
N PHE A 51 4.63 7.07 13.99
CA PHE A 51 3.73 8.21 13.87
C PHE A 51 4.12 9.37 14.80
N VAL A 52 4.57 9.07 16.00
CA VAL A 52 4.97 10.08 17.00
C VAL A 52 6.47 10.41 17.00
N SER A 53 7.25 9.78 16.13
CA SER A 53 8.72 9.92 16.08
C SER A 53 9.19 11.35 15.76
N SER A 54 8.36 12.18 15.16
CA SER A 54 8.65 13.59 14.90
C SER A 54 7.57 14.50 15.48
N TYR A 55 7.95 15.75 15.77
CA TYR A 55 7.01 16.74 16.31
C TYR A 55 5.90 17.08 15.31
N TRP A 56 6.23 17.29 14.03
CA TRP A 56 5.30 17.50 12.94
C TRP A 56 4.92 16.16 12.33
N ARG A 57 3.64 15.87 12.28
CA ARG A 57 3.06 14.59 11.86
C ARG A 57 2.06 14.81 10.75
N SER A 58 1.65 13.71 10.14
CA SER A 58 0.63 13.71 9.10
C SER A 58 1.10 14.27 7.75
N GLY A 59 0.15 14.42 6.85
CA GLY A 59 0.39 14.85 5.48
C GLY A 59 0.72 13.69 4.54
N PRO A 60 0.63 13.94 3.24
CA PRO A 60 0.70 12.87 2.24
C PRO A 60 2.06 12.17 2.18
N VAL A 61 3.15 12.86 2.47
CA VAL A 61 4.49 12.25 2.45
C VAL A 61 4.66 11.28 3.61
N LEU A 62 4.46 11.76 4.85
CA LEU A 62 4.72 10.94 6.04
C LEU A 62 3.69 9.81 6.21
N ASN A 63 2.42 10.07 5.92
CA ASN A 63 1.39 9.04 6.01
C ASN A 63 1.56 7.96 4.95
N ASN A 64 1.95 8.30 3.72
CA ASN A 64 2.22 7.28 2.70
C ASN A 64 3.46 6.46 3.01
N ALA A 65 4.52 7.08 3.54
CA ALA A 65 5.71 6.37 3.97
C ALA A 65 5.37 5.35 5.08
N LEU A 66 4.65 5.79 6.11
CA LEU A 66 4.20 4.93 7.20
C LEU A 66 3.25 3.83 6.72
N SER A 67 2.30 4.15 5.83
CA SER A 67 1.37 3.18 5.25
C SER A 67 2.11 2.04 4.52
N GLY A 68 3.15 2.36 3.75
CA GLY A 68 3.94 1.34 3.06
C GLY A 68 4.66 0.40 4.04
N VAL A 69 5.16 0.93 5.15
CA VAL A 69 5.77 0.12 6.22
C VAL A 69 4.73 -0.77 6.89
N ASP A 70 3.59 -0.22 7.25
CA ASP A 70 2.49 -0.93 7.91
C ASP A 70 1.98 -2.09 7.05
N GLN A 71 1.73 -1.84 5.76
CA GLN A 71 1.34 -2.90 4.81
C GLN A 71 2.38 -4.03 4.74
N ALA A 72 3.67 -3.70 4.71
CA ALA A 72 4.74 -4.69 4.66
C ALA A 72 4.80 -5.53 5.95
N LEU A 73 4.54 -4.94 7.11
CA LEU A 73 4.47 -5.66 8.38
C LEU A 73 3.28 -6.62 8.44
N TRP A 74 2.11 -6.18 7.98
CA TRP A 74 0.93 -7.05 7.87
C TRP A 74 1.13 -8.18 6.86
N ASP A 75 1.82 -7.95 5.74
CA ASP A 75 2.18 -8.99 4.78
C ASP A 75 3.10 -10.06 5.41
N ILE A 76 4.13 -9.62 6.16
CA ILE A 76 4.99 -10.53 6.94
C ILE A 76 4.15 -11.34 7.94
N LYS A 77 3.24 -10.70 8.66
CA LYS A 77 2.38 -11.36 9.64
C LYS A 77 1.49 -12.41 8.99
N GLY A 78 0.91 -12.09 7.82
CA GLY A 78 0.13 -13.03 7.03
C GLY A 78 0.93 -14.25 6.62
N LYS A 79 2.16 -14.05 6.13
CA LYS A 79 3.08 -15.12 5.76
C LYS A 79 3.45 -16.01 6.95
N LEU A 80 3.77 -15.41 8.09
CA LEU A 80 4.06 -16.15 9.33
C LEU A 80 2.86 -16.96 9.81
N ALA A 81 1.64 -16.44 9.67
CA ALA A 81 0.41 -17.13 10.04
C ALA A 81 -0.08 -18.13 8.97
N ASN A 82 0.58 -18.18 7.80
CA ASN A 82 0.10 -18.90 6.62
C ASN A 82 -1.35 -18.54 6.27
N MET A 83 -1.66 -17.27 6.32
CA MET A 83 -3.02 -16.74 6.20
C MET A 83 -2.99 -15.43 5.38
N PRO A 84 -3.91 -15.21 4.45
CA PRO A 84 -4.00 -13.94 3.75
C PRO A 84 -4.40 -12.82 4.71
N VAL A 85 -3.88 -11.61 4.46
CA VAL A 85 -4.09 -10.46 5.36
C VAL A 85 -5.57 -10.17 5.60
N HIS A 86 -6.43 -10.33 4.60
CA HIS A 86 -7.87 -10.08 4.77
C HIS A 86 -8.52 -11.02 5.80
N ASP A 87 -8.04 -12.25 5.95
CA ASP A 87 -8.53 -13.16 6.98
C ASP A 87 -8.06 -12.77 8.37
N LEU A 88 -6.83 -12.23 8.49
CA LEU A 88 -6.33 -11.63 9.74
C LEU A 88 -7.19 -10.43 10.17
N LEU A 89 -7.77 -9.71 9.21
CA LEU A 89 -8.60 -8.52 9.44
C LEU A 89 -10.11 -8.84 9.60
N GLY A 90 -10.49 -10.13 9.64
CA GLY A 90 -11.86 -10.53 9.86
C GLY A 90 -12.57 -11.18 8.66
N GLY A 91 -11.86 -11.42 7.56
CA GLY A 91 -12.36 -12.17 6.41
C GLY A 91 -12.96 -11.30 5.30
N LYS A 92 -13.45 -11.98 4.28
CA LYS A 92 -13.98 -11.33 3.07
C LYS A 92 -15.41 -10.85 3.26
N THR A 93 -15.68 -9.62 2.86
CA THR A 93 -17.06 -9.09 2.74
C THR A 93 -17.62 -9.24 1.33
N ARG A 94 -16.76 -9.50 0.34
CA ARG A 94 -17.14 -9.65 -1.07
C ARG A 94 -16.17 -10.59 -1.80
N LYS A 95 -16.60 -11.15 -2.92
CA LYS A 95 -15.77 -12.06 -3.74
C LYS A 95 -14.77 -11.33 -4.64
N ALA A 96 -15.11 -10.11 -5.06
CA ALA A 96 -14.29 -9.26 -5.91
C ALA A 96 -14.44 -7.80 -5.50
N ALA A 97 -13.42 -7.00 -5.73
CA ALA A 97 -13.47 -5.55 -5.57
C ALA A 97 -13.90 -4.92 -6.91
N PRO A 98 -14.92 -4.05 -6.94
CA PRO A 98 -15.19 -3.26 -8.13
C PRO A 98 -14.03 -2.30 -8.37
N VAL A 99 -13.67 -2.13 -9.62
CA VAL A 99 -12.63 -1.19 -10.04
C VAL A 99 -13.20 -0.21 -11.06
N TYR A 100 -12.63 0.96 -11.12
CA TYR A 100 -12.86 1.91 -12.20
C TYR A 100 -11.56 2.17 -12.95
N VAL A 101 -11.68 2.57 -14.18
CA VAL A 101 -10.56 2.96 -15.03
C VAL A 101 -10.85 4.30 -15.68
N HIS A 102 -9.81 5.00 -16.06
CA HIS A 102 -9.91 6.22 -16.85
C HIS A 102 -9.61 5.88 -18.30
N ALA A 103 -10.55 6.15 -19.19
CA ALA A 103 -10.27 6.18 -20.61
C ALA A 103 -9.60 7.51 -20.96
N SER A 104 -8.54 7.45 -21.75
CA SER A 104 -7.72 8.59 -22.15
C SER A 104 -7.39 8.49 -23.65
N GLY A 105 -7.08 9.61 -24.28
CA GLY A 105 -6.70 9.70 -25.68
C GLY A 105 -6.55 11.15 -26.11
N ASP A 106 -5.86 11.37 -27.20
CA ASP A 106 -5.67 12.72 -27.76
C ASP A 106 -6.89 13.15 -28.62
N THR A 107 -7.73 12.19 -29.02
CA THR A 107 -8.96 12.41 -29.80
C THR A 107 -10.17 11.76 -29.14
N PHE A 108 -11.38 12.22 -29.50
CA PHE A 108 -12.62 11.61 -29.02
C PHE A 108 -12.75 10.14 -29.44
N GLU A 109 -12.30 9.81 -30.63
CA GLU A 109 -12.34 8.47 -31.19
C GLU A 109 -11.49 7.51 -30.36
N GLU A 110 -10.28 7.91 -29.97
CA GLU A 110 -9.38 7.14 -29.12
C GLU A 110 -9.97 6.89 -27.74
N VAL A 111 -10.55 7.92 -27.11
CA VAL A 111 -11.21 7.78 -25.79
C VAL A 111 -12.38 6.81 -25.87
N ILE A 112 -13.19 6.87 -26.95
CA ILE A 112 -14.31 5.97 -27.14
C ILE A 112 -13.83 4.52 -27.34
N GLU A 113 -12.78 4.32 -28.12
CA GLU A 113 -12.24 2.97 -28.37
C GLU A 113 -11.67 2.35 -27.10
N GLU A 114 -10.85 3.08 -26.36
CA GLU A 114 -10.31 2.62 -25.07
C GLU A 114 -11.43 2.31 -24.07
N ALA A 115 -12.47 3.15 -24.01
CA ALA A 115 -13.63 2.89 -23.16
C ALA A 115 -14.36 1.59 -23.54
N ARG A 116 -14.49 1.30 -24.85
CA ARG A 116 -15.09 0.04 -25.35
C ARG A 116 -14.25 -1.17 -24.97
N GLU A 117 -12.92 -1.07 -25.06
CA GLU A 117 -12.02 -2.14 -24.65
C GLU A 117 -12.18 -2.45 -23.17
N TYR A 118 -12.22 -1.44 -22.30
CA TYR A 118 -12.44 -1.64 -20.86
C TYR A 118 -13.81 -2.28 -20.55
N ILE A 119 -14.86 -1.87 -21.25
CA ILE A 119 -16.19 -2.48 -21.11
C ILE A 119 -16.15 -3.96 -21.55
N ALA A 120 -15.46 -4.27 -22.64
CA ALA A 120 -15.32 -5.64 -23.12
C ALA A 120 -14.52 -6.53 -22.15
N MET A 121 -13.55 -5.97 -21.43
CA MET A 121 -12.82 -6.64 -20.34
C MET A 121 -13.66 -6.86 -19.07
N GLY A 122 -14.91 -6.38 -19.03
CA GLY A 122 -15.78 -6.49 -17.87
C GLY A 122 -15.51 -5.44 -16.79
N THR A 123 -14.79 -4.38 -17.12
CA THR A 123 -14.59 -3.25 -16.21
C THR A 123 -15.87 -2.42 -16.16
N TYR A 124 -16.49 -2.31 -14.98
CA TYR A 124 -17.74 -1.59 -14.81
C TYR A 124 -17.46 -0.19 -14.27
N SER A 125 -17.79 0.84 -15.05
CA SER A 125 -17.88 2.21 -14.56
C SER A 125 -19.29 2.43 -13.98
N GLY A 126 -19.53 1.87 -12.79
CA GLY A 126 -20.78 2.05 -12.08
C GLY A 126 -20.79 3.39 -11.36
N GLN A 127 -21.52 4.36 -11.86
CA GLN A 127 -22.05 5.43 -11.02
C GLN A 127 -23.20 4.84 -10.19
N HIS A 128 -23.03 4.90 -8.88
CA HIS A 128 -24.14 4.89 -7.93
C HIS A 128 -23.97 6.05 -6.97
#